data_0357219ac5976d64747e4656b13a8f66
#
_entry.id   0357219ac5976d64747e4656b13a8f66
#
_cell.length_a   1.000
_cell.length_b   1.000
_cell.length_c   1.000
_cell.angle_alpha   90.00
_cell.angle_beta   90.00
_cell.angle_gamma   90.00
#
_symmetry.space_group_name_H-M   'P 1'
#
loop_
_entity.id
_entity.type
_entity.pdbx_description
1 polymer ?
#
loop_
_entity_poly.entity_id
_entity_poly.type
_entity_poly.pdbx_seq_one_letter_code
_entity_poly.pdbx_strand_id
1 'polypeptide(L)'
;MMKSSKSWALGVFLFLMLLFAPNTGFAEKVLVIDPGHGGKFSGTCGLTGNTTGFCEKKANLIVSQKVRDYLITSGIKVYLTRDTDMEFAPYLKKADGSTDGGDFDLRMQKANSFAKGNNDNSVFISIHHNAHPSNPYVKGYETYFYNGVDHAKEEYPHDPLQIRYLADNQRLAGEIHPAVLAKLGSIDRGIADDQSFYVIRNAQMPAVLVEMGYMTNREEEARIKTSDFQNKAAQAIASSVVNYFKVYEVYDSGNHKLLTTKSKDQALQFAKKQTKPVRVFDKYAQKDIYKTSTLYEVHHRTNGKLGEFYTSSEAMAFAQRYRNTRLVYKSNGFTLWSNFLPKKYDLYVYGAKKAGYVDFEHARYIAGKNAPNARVVNNISGEVVFTNIANDKVTRKLPLTKLVGADRYQTAINVSKKMYPAGFADSKPDKTIIIATGTGYADALSAGPLSRKHGAAPILLVKGTGMDSYITNEITRLKAKKRSSLAVRVPSLKVLPHSFNQCI
;
A
#
# COMPACT_ATOMS: atom_id res chain seq x y z
N MET A 1 68.39 -2.44 14.94
CA MET A 1 67.21 -3.30 15.07
C MET A 1 66.18 -2.63 15.98
N MET A 2 65.29 -1.85 15.38
CA MET A 2 64.07 -1.34 16.05
C MET A 2 63.07 -0.92 14.96
N LYS A 3 62.25 -1.85 14.52
CA LYS A 3 61.07 -1.58 13.72
C LYS A 3 59.96 -2.50 14.20
N SER A 4 58.84 -1.96 14.61
CA SER A 4 57.52 -2.54 14.84
C SER A 4 56.94 -2.23 16.23
N SER A 5 56.47 -0.99 16.39
CA SER A 5 55.52 -0.66 17.49
C SER A 5 54.44 0.36 17.10
N LYS A 6 54.38 0.74 15.78
CA LYS A 6 53.37 1.76 15.35
C LYS A 6 52.08 1.16 14.76
N SER A 7 52.06 -0.12 14.40
CA SER A 7 50.87 -0.75 13.78
C SER A 7 49.82 -1.23 14.80
N TRP A 8 50.20 -1.48 16.04
CA TRP A 8 49.27 -1.95 17.08
C TRP A 8 48.44 -0.81 17.71
N ALA A 9 49.01 0.39 17.79
CA ALA A 9 48.30 1.53 18.35
C ALA A 9 47.16 2.01 17.45
N LEU A 10 47.31 1.89 16.10
CA LEU A 10 46.27 2.30 15.15
C LEU A 10 45.08 1.32 15.12
N GLY A 11 45.35 0.01 15.28
CA GLY A 11 44.31 -1.01 15.32
C GLY A 11 43.44 -0.93 16.61
N VAL A 12 44.07 -0.66 17.75
CA VAL A 12 43.34 -0.50 19.02
C VAL A 12 42.51 0.79 19.07
N PHE A 13 43.01 1.87 18.44
CA PHE A 13 42.25 3.14 18.35
C PHE A 13 41.05 3.05 17.41
N LEU A 14 41.14 2.32 16.30
CA LEU A 14 40.00 2.04 15.42
C LEU A 14 38.97 1.09 16.08
N PHE A 15 39.43 0.12 16.85
CA PHE A 15 38.51 -0.80 17.57
C PHE A 15 37.81 -0.11 18.75
N LEU A 16 38.48 0.81 19.45
CA LEU A 16 37.86 1.64 20.49
C LEU A 16 36.89 2.69 19.95
N MET A 17 37.12 3.24 18.73
CA MET A 17 36.14 4.15 18.09
C MET A 17 34.87 3.44 17.63
N LEU A 18 34.93 2.14 17.31
CA LEU A 18 33.74 1.34 16.99
C LEU A 18 32.86 1.03 18.23
N LEU A 19 33.44 1.11 19.45
CA LEU A 19 32.68 0.93 20.70
C LEU A 19 31.96 2.19 21.17
N PHE A 20 32.27 3.38 20.59
CA PHE A 20 31.63 4.64 20.89
C PHE A 20 30.85 5.23 19.68
N ALA A 21 30.57 4.43 18.65
CA ALA A 21 29.58 4.86 17.68
C ALA A 21 28.29 5.09 18.46
N PRO A 22 27.70 6.31 18.44
CA PRO A 22 26.42 6.50 19.09
C PRO A 22 25.47 5.50 18.44
N ASN A 23 24.95 4.62 19.26
CA ASN A 23 23.91 3.71 18.84
C ASN A 23 22.75 4.62 18.44
N THR A 24 22.60 4.94 17.16
CA THR A 24 21.44 5.64 16.59
C THR A 24 20.26 4.68 16.61
N GLY A 25 20.08 3.99 17.76
CA GLY A 25 18.90 3.20 18.04
C GLY A 25 17.71 4.14 17.95
N PHE A 26 16.77 3.83 17.10
CA PHE A 26 15.47 4.51 17.11
C PHE A 26 14.95 4.45 18.54
N ALA A 27 14.42 5.57 19.04
CA ALA A 27 13.78 5.59 20.35
C ALA A 27 12.72 4.48 20.41
N GLU A 28 12.76 3.71 21.50
CA GLU A 28 11.89 2.55 21.71
C GLU A 28 10.43 2.99 21.64
N LYS A 29 9.62 2.31 20.83
CA LYS A 29 8.19 2.57 20.78
C LYS A 29 7.52 1.86 21.94
N VAL A 30 6.69 2.56 22.69
CA VAL A 30 6.04 2.06 23.89
C VAL A 30 4.52 2.17 23.76
N LEU A 31 3.84 1.10 24.08
CA LEU A 31 2.41 1.08 24.33
C LEU A 31 2.16 0.81 25.80
N VAL A 32 1.48 1.72 26.46
CA VAL A 32 0.93 1.50 27.80
C VAL A 32 -0.55 1.20 27.67
N ILE A 33 -0.96 0.00 28.04
CA ILE A 33 -2.36 -0.42 28.07
C ILE A 33 -2.86 -0.33 29.48
N ASP A 34 -4.01 0.29 29.65
CA ASP A 34 -4.71 0.36 30.91
C ASP A 34 -5.98 -0.49 30.85
N PRO A 35 -5.99 -1.73 31.37
CA PRO A 35 -7.22 -2.46 31.54
C PRO A 35 -8.07 -1.78 32.62
N GLY A 36 -9.14 -1.10 32.21
CA GLY A 36 -10.00 -0.35 33.14
C GLY A 36 -10.53 -1.20 34.28
N HIS A 37 -10.80 -0.58 35.45
CA HIS A 37 -11.26 -1.24 36.68
C HIS A 37 -10.23 -2.23 37.25
N GLY A 38 -10.66 -3.13 38.15
CA GLY A 38 -9.81 -4.16 38.78
C GLY A 38 -10.04 -4.28 40.29
N GLY A 39 -9.76 -5.45 40.87
CA GLY A 39 -9.96 -5.71 42.28
C GLY A 39 -11.42 -5.48 42.70
N LYS A 40 -11.63 -4.61 43.69
CA LYS A 40 -12.99 -4.23 44.17
C LYS A 40 -13.78 -3.38 43.16
N PHE A 41 -13.13 -2.74 42.20
CA PHE A 41 -13.76 -1.95 41.17
C PHE A 41 -14.14 -2.88 39.97
N SER A 42 -15.37 -3.40 40.02
CA SER A 42 -15.84 -4.37 39.01
C SER A 42 -16.09 -3.77 37.63
N GLY A 43 -16.34 -2.46 37.53
CA GLY A 43 -17.03 -1.86 36.41
C GLY A 43 -18.46 -2.40 36.32
N THR A 44 -19.07 -2.35 35.14
CA THR A 44 -20.38 -2.95 34.94
C THR A 44 -20.30 -4.48 34.91
N CYS A 45 -21.30 -5.17 35.47
CA CYS A 45 -21.36 -6.62 35.49
C CYS A 45 -22.45 -7.19 34.56
N GLY A 46 -22.82 -6.41 33.56
CA GLY A 46 -23.80 -6.80 32.55
C GLY A 46 -25.25 -6.64 32.99
N LEU A 47 -26.16 -7.06 32.11
CA LEU A 47 -27.62 -6.93 32.31
C LEU A 47 -28.12 -7.79 33.49
N THR A 48 -27.49 -8.93 33.69
CA THR A 48 -27.86 -9.91 34.73
C THR A 48 -27.22 -9.62 36.08
N GLY A 49 -26.52 -8.49 36.22
CA GLY A 49 -25.71 -8.20 37.40
C GLY A 49 -24.59 -9.24 37.56
N ASN A 50 -24.17 -9.47 38.79
CA ASN A 50 -23.04 -10.37 39.08
C ASN A 50 -23.35 -11.89 38.94
N THR A 51 -24.47 -12.28 38.38
CA THR A 51 -24.87 -13.69 38.35
C THR A 51 -23.94 -14.59 37.51
N THR A 52 -23.23 -14.03 36.54
CA THR A 52 -22.28 -14.77 35.71
C THR A 52 -20.82 -14.63 36.17
N GLY A 53 -20.52 -13.75 37.11
CA GLY A 53 -19.16 -13.41 37.54
C GLY A 53 -18.29 -12.75 36.45
N PHE A 54 -18.88 -12.39 35.31
CA PHE A 54 -18.17 -11.74 34.20
C PHE A 54 -18.47 -10.23 34.19
N CYS A 55 -17.61 -9.47 34.84
CA CYS A 55 -17.71 -8.02 34.88
C CYS A 55 -16.72 -7.38 33.90
N GLU A 56 -16.89 -6.09 33.67
CA GLU A 56 -16.09 -5.27 32.77
C GLU A 56 -14.59 -5.39 33.04
N LYS A 57 -14.16 -5.34 34.31
CA LYS A 57 -12.76 -5.52 34.70
C LYS A 57 -12.10 -6.77 34.08
N LYS A 58 -12.87 -7.86 33.93
CA LYS A 58 -12.38 -9.12 33.34
C LYS A 58 -12.31 -9.02 31.82
N ALA A 59 -13.32 -8.43 31.17
CA ALA A 59 -13.33 -8.20 29.73
C ALA A 59 -12.16 -7.31 29.30
N ASN A 60 -11.96 -6.20 30.02
CA ASN A 60 -10.88 -5.25 29.79
C ASN A 60 -9.50 -5.92 29.91
N LEU A 61 -9.29 -6.72 30.94
CA LEU A 61 -8.03 -7.44 31.16
C LEU A 61 -7.73 -8.45 30.04
N ILE A 62 -8.73 -9.25 29.65
CA ILE A 62 -8.55 -10.25 28.59
C ILE A 62 -8.17 -9.59 27.27
N VAL A 63 -8.87 -8.53 26.85
CA VAL A 63 -8.53 -7.82 25.61
C VAL A 63 -7.15 -7.20 25.68
N SER A 64 -6.81 -6.56 26.80
CA SER A 64 -5.50 -5.94 27.02
C SER A 64 -4.34 -6.93 26.89
N GLN A 65 -4.47 -8.09 27.53
CA GLN A 65 -3.46 -9.16 27.42
C GLN A 65 -3.33 -9.67 25.97
N LYS A 66 -4.44 -9.83 25.25
CA LYS A 66 -4.41 -10.22 23.85
C LYS A 66 -3.77 -9.14 22.95
N VAL A 67 -3.99 -7.85 23.20
CA VAL A 67 -3.29 -6.77 22.47
C VAL A 67 -1.78 -6.88 22.68
N ARG A 68 -1.32 -7.07 23.91
CA ARG A 68 0.10 -7.31 24.21
C ARG A 68 0.64 -8.50 23.40
N ASP A 69 -0.08 -9.62 23.43
CA ASP A 69 0.36 -10.86 22.77
C ASP A 69 0.46 -10.70 21.24
N TYR A 70 -0.47 -9.96 20.61
CA TYR A 70 -0.38 -9.62 19.18
C TYR A 70 0.80 -8.72 18.82
N LEU A 71 1.35 -7.98 19.78
CA LEU A 71 2.45 -7.03 19.55
C LEU A 71 3.85 -7.58 19.90
N ILE A 72 3.96 -8.82 20.39
CA ILE A 72 5.24 -9.42 20.83
C ILE A 72 6.35 -9.30 19.77
N THR A 73 6.01 -9.47 18.49
CA THR A 73 7.00 -9.43 17.39
C THR A 73 7.03 -8.09 16.65
N SER A 74 6.28 -7.10 17.12
CA SER A 74 6.11 -5.83 16.41
C SER A 74 7.25 -4.82 16.59
N GLY A 75 8.16 -5.06 17.53
CA GLY A 75 9.16 -4.08 17.93
C GLY A 75 8.61 -2.93 18.79
N ILE A 76 7.36 -3.05 19.28
CA ILE A 76 6.73 -2.13 20.24
C ILE A 76 6.78 -2.79 21.61
N LYS A 77 7.33 -2.08 22.60
CA LYS A 77 7.33 -2.54 23.96
C LYS A 77 5.97 -2.27 24.61
N VAL A 78 5.37 -3.29 25.18
CA VAL A 78 4.02 -3.20 25.75
C VAL A 78 4.07 -3.36 27.25
N TYR A 79 3.46 -2.42 27.95
CA TYR A 79 3.25 -2.46 29.38
C TYR A 79 1.76 -2.42 29.69
N LEU A 80 1.35 -3.19 30.70
CA LEU A 80 0.00 -3.14 31.24
C LEU A 80 0.05 -2.45 32.62
N THR A 81 -0.90 -1.56 32.91
CA THR A 81 -1.02 -0.97 34.23
C THR A 81 -1.31 -2.04 35.28
N ARG A 82 -2.15 -3.03 34.95
CA ARG A 82 -2.37 -4.27 35.71
C ARG A 82 -2.37 -5.47 34.77
N ASP A 83 -1.83 -6.59 35.18
CA ASP A 83 -1.80 -7.85 34.44
C ASP A 83 -2.62 -8.96 35.14
N THR A 84 -3.23 -8.62 36.26
CA THR A 84 -4.12 -9.48 37.05
C THR A 84 -5.35 -8.69 37.50
N ASP A 85 -6.30 -9.37 38.14
CA ASP A 85 -7.48 -8.72 38.73
C ASP A 85 -7.07 -8.11 40.08
N MET A 86 -6.58 -6.87 40.04
CA MET A 86 -6.11 -6.11 41.19
C MET A 86 -6.58 -4.66 41.11
N GLU A 87 -6.71 -4.02 42.27
CA GLU A 87 -6.80 -2.57 42.40
C GLU A 87 -5.43 -1.99 42.77
N PHE A 88 -5.27 -0.68 42.62
CA PHE A 88 -4.04 0.02 43.01
C PHE A 88 -4.15 0.47 44.46
N ALA A 89 -3.36 -0.14 45.32
CA ALA A 89 -3.33 0.12 46.77
C ALA A 89 -1.89 -0.06 47.31
N PRO A 90 -1.57 0.44 48.52
CA PRO A 90 -2.40 1.22 49.42
C PRO A 90 -2.57 2.67 48.97
N TYR A 91 -3.72 3.25 49.26
CA TYR A 91 -3.94 4.69 49.08
C TYR A 91 -3.15 5.48 50.16
N LEU A 92 -2.48 6.53 49.73
CA LEU A 92 -1.78 7.41 50.64
C LEU A 92 -2.81 8.24 51.42
N LYS A 93 -2.73 8.21 52.76
CA LYS A 93 -3.53 9.09 53.63
C LYS A 93 -2.77 10.36 53.92
N LYS A 94 -3.43 11.51 53.77
CA LYS A 94 -2.94 12.80 54.19
C LYS A 94 -3.10 12.97 55.71
N ALA A 95 -2.39 13.94 56.28
CA ALA A 95 -2.47 14.25 57.70
C ALA A 95 -3.89 14.68 58.16
N ASP A 96 -4.71 15.20 57.26
CA ASP A 96 -6.10 15.56 57.49
C ASP A 96 -7.09 14.39 57.39
N GLY A 97 -6.59 13.18 57.20
CA GLY A 97 -7.40 11.97 57.06
C GLY A 97 -7.98 11.72 55.68
N SER A 98 -7.84 12.67 54.74
CA SER A 98 -8.18 12.46 53.33
C SER A 98 -7.19 11.50 52.65
N THR A 99 -7.59 10.90 51.53
CA THR A 99 -6.66 10.09 50.73
C THR A 99 -6.00 10.96 49.70
N ASP A 100 -4.66 10.91 49.63
CA ASP A 100 -3.91 11.48 48.52
C ASP A 100 -3.87 10.46 47.39
N GLY A 101 -4.68 10.70 46.41
CA GLY A 101 -4.84 9.80 45.30
C GLY A 101 -5.61 8.54 45.65
N GLY A 102 -6.47 8.16 44.78
CA GLY A 102 -7.15 6.88 44.78
C GLY A 102 -6.51 5.92 43.77
N ASP A 103 -7.25 4.92 43.40
CA ASP A 103 -6.88 3.96 42.36
C ASP A 103 -6.40 4.66 41.05
N PHE A 104 -7.09 5.72 40.63
CA PHE A 104 -6.75 6.47 39.42
C PHE A 104 -5.37 7.14 39.49
N ASP A 105 -5.01 7.76 40.61
CA ASP A 105 -3.71 8.43 40.76
C ASP A 105 -2.56 7.44 40.71
N LEU A 106 -2.67 6.36 41.49
CA LEU A 106 -1.66 5.29 41.50
C LEU A 106 -1.55 4.59 40.17
N ARG A 107 -2.67 4.39 39.47
CA ARG A 107 -2.75 3.84 38.11
C ARG A 107 -2.00 4.72 37.10
N MET A 108 -2.23 6.04 37.17
CA MET A 108 -1.58 6.98 36.28
C MET A 108 -0.11 7.22 36.63
N GLN A 109 0.27 7.22 37.87
CA GLN A 109 1.68 7.22 38.26
C GLN A 109 2.43 6.04 37.65
N LYS A 110 1.84 4.83 37.72
CA LYS A 110 2.42 3.64 37.10
C LYS A 110 2.47 3.77 35.60
N ALA A 111 1.37 4.18 34.96
CA ALA A 111 1.30 4.35 33.48
C ALA A 111 2.36 5.35 33.01
N ASN A 112 2.44 6.51 33.62
CA ASN A 112 3.39 7.57 33.26
C ASN A 112 4.85 7.16 33.52
N SER A 113 5.12 6.31 34.50
CA SER A 113 6.46 5.80 34.75
C SER A 113 7.01 4.96 33.61
N PHE A 114 6.17 4.23 32.89
CA PHE A 114 6.57 3.44 31.73
C PHE A 114 6.98 4.29 30.52
N ALA A 115 6.43 5.50 30.41
CA ALA A 115 6.72 6.41 29.31
C ALA A 115 7.81 7.44 29.67
N LYS A 116 8.22 7.51 30.93
CA LYS A 116 9.14 8.55 31.44
C LYS A 116 10.43 8.63 30.61
N GLY A 117 10.69 9.83 30.07
CA GLY A 117 11.85 10.10 29.22
C GLY A 117 11.68 9.62 27.76
N ASN A 118 10.55 8.99 27.42
CA ASN A 118 10.24 8.51 26.08
C ASN A 118 8.79 8.83 25.66
N ASN A 119 8.23 9.88 26.24
CA ASN A 119 6.82 10.26 26.11
C ASN A 119 6.36 10.43 24.66
N ASP A 120 7.19 11.07 23.82
CA ASP A 120 6.89 11.33 22.38
C ASP A 120 6.88 10.03 21.51
N ASN A 121 7.43 8.93 22.02
CA ASN A 121 7.43 7.62 21.37
C ASN A 121 6.55 6.61 22.11
N SER A 122 5.72 7.09 23.01
CA SER A 122 4.80 6.28 23.81
C SER A 122 3.36 6.62 23.45
N VAL A 123 2.45 5.68 23.66
CA VAL A 123 1.00 5.90 23.60
C VAL A 123 0.32 5.18 24.75
N PHE A 124 -0.81 5.74 25.21
CA PHE A 124 -1.64 5.17 26.25
C PHE A 124 -3.02 4.83 25.70
N ILE A 125 -3.51 3.63 26.01
CA ILE A 125 -4.85 3.17 25.65
C ILE A 125 -5.53 2.59 26.88
N SER A 126 -6.60 3.24 27.34
CA SER A 126 -7.48 2.68 28.36
C SER A 126 -8.58 1.86 27.70
N ILE A 127 -8.72 0.62 28.14
CA ILE A 127 -9.64 -0.35 27.54
C ILE A 127 -10.82 -0.56 28.49
N HIS A 128 -12.02 -0.27 27.97
CA HIS A 128 -13.29 -0.32 28.68
C HIS A 128 -14.41 -0.97 27.85
N HIS A 129 -15.49 -1.30 28.54
CA HIS A 129 -16.78 -1.68 27.95
C HIS A 129 -17.89 -0.91 28.66
N ASN A 130 -18.72 -0.22 27.91
CA ASN A 130 -19.68 0.76 28.36
C ASN A 130 -20.88 0.14 29.08
N ALA A 131 -21.65 0.97 29.76
CA ALA A 131 -22.92 0.66 30.37
C ALA A 131 -23.89 1.85 30.21
N HIS A 132 -25.15 1.58 29.96
CA HIS A 132 -26.19 2.59 30.05
C HIS A 132 -27.02 2.41 31.32
N PRO A 133 -27.21 3.44 32.15
CA PRO A 133 -27.77 3.27 33.48
C PRO A 133 -29.24 2.79 33.49
N SER A 134 -30.00 3.05 32.42
CA SER A 134 -31.45 2.79 32.41
C SER A 134 -31.98 2.19 31.10
N ASN A 135 -31.22 2.22 29.98
CA ASN A 135 -31.67 1.74 28.70
C ASN A 135 -30.82 0.53 28.22
N PRO A 136 -31.35 -0.71 28.30
CA PRO A 136 -30.61 -1.91 27.89
C PRO A 136 -30.54 -2.10 26.36
N TYR A 137 -31.14 -1.22 25.57
CA TYR A 137 -31.08 -1.27 24.11
C TYR A 137 -29.95 -0.44 23.51
N VAL A 138 -29.29 0.39 24.31
CA VAL A 138 -28.11 1.13 23.87
C VAL A 138 -26.99 0.15 23.56
N LYS A 139 -26.36 0.33 22.41
CA LYS A 139 -25.24 -0.49 21.93
C LYS A 139 -24.35 0.29 20.98
N GLY A 140 -23.13 -0.18 20.76
CA GLY A 140 -22.17 0.41 19.83
C GLY A 140 -20.81 0.63 20.43
N TYR A 141 -19.93 1.19 19.64
CA TYR A 141 -18.52 1.41 19.94
C TYR A 141 -18.22 2.92 19.94
N GLU A 142 -17.48 3.37 20.95
CA GLU A 142 -17.07 4.75 21.15
C GLU A 142 -15.57 4.83 21.41
N THR A 143 -14.96 5.95 21.01
CA THR A 143 -13.57 6.26 21.38
C THR A 143 -13.50 7.67 21.90
N TYR A 144 -12.84 7.84 23.04
CA TYR A 144 -12.69 9.13 23.70
C TYR A 144 -11.24 9.58 23.74
N PHE A 145 -11.03 10.89 23.57
CA PHE A 145 -9.73 11.53 23.70
C PHE A 145 -9.84 12.82 24.52
N TYR A 146 -8.72 13.31 25.01
CA TYR A 146 -8.67 14.57 25.75
C TYR A 146 -8.41 15.75 24.82
N ASN A 147 -9.24 16.82 24.93
CA ASN A 147 -9.09 18.10 24.21
C ASN A 147 -9.32 19.28 25.16
N GLY A 148 -8.44 19.44 26.14
CA GLY A 148 -8.62 20.43 27.22
C GLY A 148 -8.31 21.88 26.84
N VAL A 149 -7.94 22.18 25.58
CA VAL A 149 -7.78 23.56 25.11
C VAL A 149 -9.12 24.15 24.71
N ASP A 150 -9.89 23.41 23.89
CA ASP A 150 -11.17 23.88 23.38
C ASP A 150 -12.29 23.74 24.41
N HIS A 151 -12.18 22.73 25.30
CA HIS A 151 -13.22 22.36 26.26
C HIS A 151 -12.69 22.23 27.69
N ALA A 152 -11.71 23.07 28.09
CA ALA A 152 -11.15 23.05 29.44
C ALA A 152 -12.24 23.29 30.50
N LYS A 153 -12.17 22.50 31.58
CA LYS A 153 -13.03 22.63 32.75
C LYS A 153 -12.17 22.68 34.02
N GLU A 154 -12.37 23.69 34.84
CA GLU A 154 -11.63 23.86 36.09
C GLU A 154 -11.77 22.66 37.06
N GLU A 155 -12.93 22.01 37.03
CA GLU A 155 -13.22 20.82 37.85
C GLU A 155 -12.45 19.55 37.38
N TYR A 156 -11.87 19.58 36.17
CA TYR A 156 -11.12 18.47 35.61
C TYR A 156 -9.70 18.90 35.25
N PRO A 157 -8.83 19.16 36.21
CA PRO A 157 -7.45 19.52 35.97
C PRO A 157 -6.71 18.38 35.24
N HIS A 158 -5.86 18.74 34.27
CA HIS A 158 -5.07 17.81 33.47
C HIS A 158 -3.59 17.85 33.85
N ASP A 159 -2.87 16.79 33.47
CA ASP A 159 -1.40 16.83 33.54
C ASP A 159 -0.87 17.86 32.51
N PRO A 160 0.06 18.75 32.92
CA PRO A 160 0.61 19.79 32.03
C PRO A 160 1.21 19.25 30.75
N LEU A 161 1.74 18.02 30.70
CA LEU A 161 2.30 17.42 29.50
C LEU A 161 1.22 17.02 28.51
N GLN A 162 -0.03 16.78 28.94
CA GLN A 162 -1.10 16.31 28.07
C GLN A 162 -1.44 17.33 26.97
N ILE A 163 -1.26 18.63 27.23
CA ILE A 163 -1.50 19.70 26.24
C ILE A 163 -0.59 19.56 25.00
N ARG A 164 0.58 18.97 25.12
CA ARG A 164 1.48 18.73 23.98
C ARG A 164 0.91 17.70 23.01
N TYR A 165 -0.02 16.86 23.44
CA TYR A 165 -0.46 15.68 22.72
C TYR A 165 -1.86 15.78 22.14
N LEU A 166 -2.54 16.93 22.20
CA LEU A 166 -3.94 17.08 21.75
C LEU A 166 -4.15 16.59 20.32
N ALA A 167 -3.31 17.03 19.37
CA ALA A 167 -3.37 16.57 17.98
C ALA A 167 -3.02 15.08 17.84
N ASP A 168 -2.08 14.58 18.63
CA ASP A 168 -1.69 13.17 18.64
C ASP A 168 -2.76 12.28 19.31
N ASN A 169 -3.50 12.79 20.32
CA ASN A 169 -4.68 12.12 20.90
C ASN A 169 -5.75 11.89 19.83
N GLN A 170 -6.14 12.97 19.13
CA GLN A 170 -7.13 12.90 18.08
C GLN A 170 -6.70 11.96 16.93
N ARG A 171 -5.41 12.01 16.57
CA ARG A 171 -4.85 11.11 15.55
C ARG A 171 -4.88 9.65 16.01
N LEU A 172 -4.54 9.37 17.27
CA LEU A 172 -4.59 8.01 17.82
C LEU A 172 -6.02 7.47 17.85
N ALA A 173 -6.99 8.30 18.23
CA ALA A 173 -8.42 7.96 18.16
C ALA A 173 -8.85 7.67 16.72
N GLY A 174 -8.42 8.49 15.76
CA GLY A 174 -8.69 8.32 14.33
C GLY A 174 -8.06 7.07 13.71
N GLU A 175 -6.97 6.54 14.26
CA GLU A 175 -6.38 5.26 13.84
C GLU A 175 -7.12 4.05 14.46
N ILE A 176 -7.50 4.14 15.72
CA ILE A 176 -8.08 3.01 16.46
C ILE A 176 -9.57 2.85 16.13
N HIS A 177 -10.33 3.94 16.16
CA HIS A 177 -11.79 3.89 16.06
C HIS A 177 -12.29 3.16 14.81
N PRO A 178 -11.92 3.57 13.59
CA PRO A 178 -12.41 2.93 12.37
C PRO A 178 -11.94 1.47 12.23
N ALA A 179 -10.76 1.16 12.73
CA ALA A 179 -10.22 -0.20 12.66
C ALA A 179 -10.97 -1.17 13.57
N VAL A 180 -11.27 -0.76 14.81
CA VAL A 180 -12.04 -1.57 15.77
C VAL A 180 -13.48 -1.69 15.29
N LEU A 181 -14.09 -0.59 14.87
CA LEU A 181 -15.46 -0.56 14.34
C LEU A 181 -15.65 -1.54 13.18
N ALA A 182 -14.77 -1.46 12.17
CA ALA A 182 -14.81 -2.34 11.00
C ALA A 182 -14.61 -3.82 11.38
N LYS A 183 -13.71 -4.08 12.33
CA LYS A 183 -13.39 -5.45 12.73
C LYS A 183 -14.47 -6.10 13.57
N LEU A 184 -15.12 -5.32 14.45
CA LEU A 184 -16.20 -5.79 15.30
C LEU A 184 -17.58 -5.80 14.60
N GLY A 185 -17.76 -5.00 13.54
CA GLY A 185 -19.06 -4.78 12.93
C GLY A 185 -20.07 -4.18 13.92
N SER A 186 -19.60 -3.31 14.82
CA SER A 186 -20.43 -2.63 15.82
C SER A 186 -21.14 -1.42 15.22
N ILE A 187 -22.13 -0.89 15.95
CA ILE A 187 -22.71 0.41 15.62
C ILE A 187 -21.70 1.50 15.94
N ASP A 188 -21.51 2.41 15.00
CA ASP A 188 -20.64 3.57 15.17
C ASP A 188 -21.34 4.62 16.03
N ARG A 189 -20.74 4.95 17.17
CA ARG A 189 -21.20 6.04 18.05
C ARG A 189 -20.23 7.23 18.04
N GLY A 190 -19.14 7.10 17.27
CA GLY A 190 -18.20 8.19 16.99
C GLY A 190 -16.99 8.26 17.91
N ILE A 191 -16.17 9.24 17.54
CA ILE A 191 -15.03 9.70 18.33
C ILE A 191 -15.45 10.99 19.01
N ALA A 192 -15.35 11.06 20.33
CA ALA A 192 -15.71 12.24 21.10
C ALA A 192 -14.53 12.70 21.99
N ASP A 193 -14.45 13.99 22.24
CA ASP A 193 -13.61 14.53 23.30
C ASP A 193 -14.39 14.57 24.61
N ASP A 194 -13.80 14.04 25.67
CA ASP A 194 -14.37 14.08 27.01
C ASP A 194 -13.30 14.39 28.06
N GLN A 195 -13.52 15.49 28.76
CA GLN A 195 -12.58 16.02 29.74
C GLN A 195 -12.75 15.36 31.11
N SER A 196 -13.83 14.61 31.35
CA SER A 196 -14.11 13.97 32.62
C SER A 196 -13.27 12.71 32.88
N PHE A 197 -12.82 12.02 31.84
CA PHE A 197 -12.02 10.80 32.00
C PHE A 197 -10.63 11.08 32.60
N TYR A 198 -10.47 10.71 33.84
CA TYR A 198 -9.26 10.96 34.59
C TYR A 198 -8.00 10.44 33.92
N VAL A 199 -8.05 9.21 33.41
CA VAL A 199 -6.86 8.53 32.89
C VAL A 199 -6.32 9.16 31.61
N ILE A 200 -7.17 9.63 30.70
CA ILE A 200 -6.69 10.25 29.45
C ILE A 200 -6.22 11.70 29.67
N ARG A 201 -6.85 12.46 30.59
CA ARG A 201 -6.38 13.82 30.88
C ARG A 201 -5.11 13.88 31.69
N ASN A 202 -4.76 12.81 32.43
CA ASN A 202 -3.55 12.72 33.26
C ASN A 202 -2.44 11.85 32.67
N ALA A 203 -2.60 11.37 31.44
CA ALA A 203 -1.53 10.69 30.71
C ALA A 203 -0.45 11.67 30.24
N GLN A 204 0.82 11.29 30.39
CA GLN A 204 1.98 12.09 29.93
C GLN A 204 2.44 11.71 28.52
N MET A 205 1.55 11.18 27.71
CA MET A 205 1.75 10.73 26.33
C MET A 205 0.42 10.78 25.55
N PRO A 206 0.41 10.65 24.23
CA PRO A 206 -0.83 10.51 23.46
C PRO A 206 -1.74 9.44 24.04
N ALA A 207 -3.01 9.78 24.30
CA ALA A 207 -3.92 8.96 25.08
C ALA A 207 -5.33 8.89 24.50
N VAL A 208 -5.93 7.70 24.56
CA VAL A 208 -7.32 7.45 24.25
C VAL A 208 -7.95 6.46 25.22
N LEU A 209 -9.30 6.51 25.32
CA LEU A 209 -10.11 5.50 25.98
C LEU A 209 -11.07 4.90 24.97
N VAL A 210 -11.18 3.59 24.95
CA VAL A 210 -12.06 2.86 24.03
C VAL A 210 -13.16 2.14 24.81
N GLU A 211 -14.42 2.32 24.38
CA GLU A 211 -15.61 1.68 24.94
C GLU A 211 -16.14 0.67 23.92
N MET A 212 -15.80 -0.62 24.09
CA MET A 212 -15.97 -1.65 23.07
C MET A 212 -17.33 -2.36 23.15
N GLY A 213 -18.41 -1.60 23.31
CA GLY A 213 -19.78 -2.11 23.41
C GLY A 213 -20.34 -1.98 24.80
N TYR A 214 -21.66 -2.10 24.90
CA TYR A 214 -22.43 -1.89 26.14
C TYR A 214 -22.72 -3.23 26.82
N MET A 215 -22.11 -3.48 27.96
CA MET A 215 -22.38 -4.72 28.74
C MET A 215 -23.80 -4.77 29.33
N THR A 216 -24.51 -3.66 29.39
CA THR A 216 -25.93 -3.60 29.74
C THR A 216 -26.85 -4.01 28.58
N ASN A 217 -26.33 -4.14 27.36
CA ASN A 217 -27.05 -4.67 26.22
C ASN A 217 -26.82 -6.20 26.12
N ARG A 218 -27.90 -6.98 26.08
CA ARG A 218 -27.84 -8.44 26.11
C ARG A 218 -27.06 -9.04 24.94
N GLU A 219 -27.22 -8.48 23.75
CA GLU A 219 -26.53 -8.97 22.54
C GLU A 219 -25.03 -8.67 22.61
N GLU A 220 -24.67 -7.45 23.02
CA GLU A 220 -23.26 -7.06 23.16
C GLU A 220 -22.58 -7.77 24.30
N GLU A 221 -23.23 -7.92 25.45
CA GLU A 221 -22.71 -8.71 26.57
C GLU A 221 -22.36 -10.14 26.14
N ALA A 222 -23.27 -10.78 25.40
CA ALA A 222 -23.03 -12.13 24.88
C ALA A 222 -21.84 -12.18 23.91
N ARG A 223 -21.69 -11.18 23.05
CA ARG A 223 -20.54 -11.06 22.12
C ARG A 223 -19.22 -10.79 22.84
N ILE A 224 -19.20 -9.85 23.78
CA ILE A 224 -18.02 -9.46 24.56
C ILE A 224 -17.38 -10.65 25.28
N LYS A 225 -18.19 -11.60 25.72
CA LYS A 225 -17.74 -12.84 26.36
C LYS A 225 -17.04 -13.83 25.42
N THR A 226 -17.21 -13.68 24.11
CA THR A 226 -16.64 -14.63 23.13
C THR A 226 -15.17 -14.35 22.84
N SER A 227 -14.41 -15.42 22.65
CA SER A 227 -13.02 -15.31 22.21
C SER A 227 -12.89 -14.64 20.83
N ASP A 228 -13.88 -14.80 19.95
CA ASP A 228 -13.91 -14.18 18.62
C ASP A 228 -13.92 -12.65 18.73
N PHE A 229 -14.85 -12.09 19.53
CA PHE A 229 -14.92 -10.66 19.78
C PHE A 229 -13.62 -10.12 20.38
N GLN A 230 -13.13 -10.77 21.44
CA GLN A 230 -11.90 -10.36 22.14
C GLN A 230 -10.67 -10.39 21.23
N ASN A 231 -10.55 -11.40 20.38
CA ASN A 231 -9.46 -11.51 19.40
C ASN A 231 -9.58 -10.42 18.33
N LYS A 232 -10.76 -10.17 17.79
CA LYS A 232 -11.01 -9.15 16.78
C LYS A 232 -10.69 -7.74 17.31
N ALA A 233 -11.17 -7.43 18.51
CA ALA A 233 -10.87 -6.15 19.19
C ALA A 233 -9.36 -5.97 19.38
N ALA A 234 -8.70 -6.97 19.95
CA ALA A 234 -7.27 -6.94 20.21
C ALA A 234 -6.42 -6.81 18.94
N GLN A 235 -6.77 -7.56 17.88
CA GLN A 235 -6.08 -7.45 16.58
C GLN A 235 -6.22 -6.05 15.96
N ALA A 236 -7.43 -5.47 16.02
CA ALA A 236 -7.68 -4.15 15.49
C ALA A 236 -6.85 -3.08 16.25
N ILE A 237 -6.90 -3.10 17.59
CA ILE A 237 -6.11 -2.18 18.42
C ILE A 237 -4.62 -2.36 18.15
N ALA A 238 -4.09 -3.58 18.15
CA ALA A 238 -2.68 -3.85 17.89
C ALA A 238 -2.23 -3.32 16.52
N SER A 239 -3.03 -3.57 15.47
CA SER A 239 -2.75 -3.09 14.13
C SER A 239 -2.77 -1.56 14.04
N SER A 240 -3.70 -0.91 14.72
CA SER A 240 -3.80 0.55 14.77
C SER A 240 -2.61 1.19 15.48
N VAL A 241 -2.12 0.58 16.57
CA VAL A 241 -0.92 1.04 17.27
C VAL A 241 0.31 0.94 16.36
N VAL A 242 0.45 -0.16 15.63
CA VAL A 242 1.52 -0.29 14.63
C VAL A 242 1.42 0.81 13.57
N ASN A 243 0.21 1.09 13.06
CA ASN A 243 -0.01 2.15 12.08
C ASN A 243 0.28 3.54 12.65
N TYR A 244 -0.12 3.80 13.88
CA TYR A 244 0.15 5.06 14.57
C TYR A 244 1.64 5.40 14.64
N PHE A 245 2.50 4.41 14.86
CA PHE A 245 3.94 4.60 14.93
C PHE A 245 4.65 4.62 13.58
N LYS A 246 3.93 4.41 12.47
CA LYS A 246 4.52 4.52 11.13
C LYS A 246 4.93 5.96 10.83
N VAL A 247 6.11 6.11 10.25
CA VAL A 247 6.64 7.36 9.74
C VAL A 247 7.02 7.13 8.29
N TYR A 248 6.60 8.03 7.43
CA TYR A 248 6.90 8.01 6.00
C TYR A 248 7.82 9.17 5.67
N GLU A 249 8.88 8.87 4.95
CA GLU A 249 9.84 9.85 4.49
C GLU A 249 9.85 9.86 2.96
N VAL A 250 9.83 11.05 2.38
CA VAL A 250 9.94 11.22 0.92
C VAL A 250 11.34 11.71 0.60
N TYR A 251 11.99 11.03 -0.33
CA TYR A 251 13.34 11.35 -0.77
C TYR A 251 13.38 11.61 -2.26
N ASP A 252 14.25 12.51 -2.70
CA ASP A 252 14.59 12.69 -4.11
C ASP A 252 15.59 11.62 -4.62
N SER A 253 15.96 11.71 -5.88
CA SER A 253 16.93 10.81 -6.50
C SER A 253 18.36 10.95 -5.95
N GLY A 254 18.69 12.08 -5.35
CA GLY A 254 19.96 12.34 -4.64
C GLY A 254 19.94 11.87 -3.19
N ASN A 255 18.86 11.22 -2.77
CA ASN A 255 18.62 10.78 -1.38
C ASN A 255 18.50 11.92 -0.36
N HIS A 256 18.14 13.14 -0.81
CA HIS A 256 17.81 14.23 0.08
C HIS A 256 16.37 14.05 0.54
N LYS A 257 16.16 14.23 1.84
CA LYS A 257 14.83 14.10 2.44
C LYS A 257 14.01 15.37 2.17
N LEU A 258 12.85 15.18 1.52
CA LEU A 258 11.93 16.26 1.14
C LEU A 258 10.77 16.45 2.11
N LEU A 259 10.31 15.35 2.74
CA LEU A 259 9.19 15.34 3.67
C LEU A 259 9.36 14.22 4.69
N THR A 260 8.95 14.48 5.93
CA THR A 260 8.68 13.47 6.96
C THR A 260 7.24 13.66 7.43
N THR A 261 6.45 12.60 7.46
CA THR A 261 5.06 12.64 7.92
C THR A 261 4.64 11.31 8.54
N LYS A 262 3.66 11.37 9.44
CA LYS A 262 3.01 10.19 10.02
C LYS A 262 1.85 9.67 9.13
N SER A 263 1.43 10.42 8.11
CA SER A 263 0.36 10.05 7.19
C SER A 263 0.90 9.47 5.88
N LYS A 264 0.55 8.22 5.60
CA LYS A 264 0.87 7.55 4.33
C LYS A 264 0.31 8.32 3.13
N ASP A 265 -0.94 8.77 3.24
CA ASP A 265 -1.62 9.45 2.14
C ASP A 265 -0.98 10.81 1.86
N GLN A 266 -0.63 11.56 2.91
CA GLN A 266 0.11 12.81 2.75
C GLN A 266 1.46 12.59 2.04
N ALA A 267 2.21 11.55 2.45
CA ALA A 267 3.47 11.21 1.79
C ALA A 267 3.28 10.86 0.31
N LEU A 268 2.27 10.04 -0.01
CA LEU A 268 1.95 9.65 -1.38
C LEU A 268 1.45 10.82 -2.23
N GLN A 269 0.58 11.66 -1.68
CA GLN A 269 0.09 12.86 -2.36
C GLN A 269 1.23 13.85 -2.64
N PHE A 270 2.10 14.08 -1.66
CA PHE A 270 3.29 14.90 -1.83
C PHE A 270 4.19 14.33 -2.93
N ALA A 271 4.49 13.03 -2.89
CA ALA A 271 5.33 12.36 -3.89
C ALA A 271 4.75 12.45 -5.30
N LYS A 272 3.43 12.27 -5.48
CA LYS A 272 2.75 12.36 -6.77
C LYS A 272 2.75 13.78 -7.39
N LYS A 273 2.87 14.81 -6.56
CA LYS A 273 2.96 16.22 -7.00
C LYS A 273 4.37 16.63 -7.42
N GLN A 274 5.38 15.82 -7.12
CA GLN A 274 6.75 16.15 -7.48
C GLN A 274 6.98 16.00 -8.99
N THR A 275 7.68 16.97 -9.57
CA THR A 275 8.10 16.93 -10.98
C THR A 275 9.39 16.16 -11.20
N LYS A 276 10.17 15.96 -10.14
CA LYS A 276 11.40 15.17 -10.12
C LYS A 276 11.15 13.79 -9.51
N PRO A 277 12.00 12.81 -9.80
CA PRO A 277 11.86 11.48 -9.24
C PRO A 277 11.96 11.48 -7.73
N VAL A 278 11.04 10.79 -7.10
CA VAL A 278 11.01 10.61 -5.65
C VAL A 278 10.66 9.17 -5.27
N ARG A 279 11.03 8.81 -4.06
CA ARG A 279 10.57 7.59 -3.40
C ARG A 279 9.93 7.92 -2.05
N VAL A 280 8.94 7.13 -1.65
CA VAL A 280 8.36 7.17 -0.31
C VAL A 280 8.84 5.94 0.45
N PHE A 281 9.52 6.18 1.54
CA PHE A 281 10.09 5.16 2.40
C PHE A 281 9.25 4.99 3.67
N ASP A 282 8.78 3.78 3.94
CA ASP A 282 8.14 3.43 5.21
C ASP A 282 9.25 3.09 6.21
N LYS A 283 9.45 4.00 7.16
CA LYS A 283 10.51 3.88 8.16
C LYS A 283 10.28 2.74 9.16
N TYR A 284 9.03 2.34 9.35
CA TYR A 284 8.70 1.20 10.20
C TYR A 284 8.99 -0.13 9.50
N ALA A 285 8.52 -0.27 8.26
CA ALA A 285 8.70 -1.47 7.46
C ALA A 285 10.10 -1.55 6.79
N GLN A 286 10.93 -0.50 6.92
CA GLN A 286 12.27 -0.37 6.31
C GLN A 286 12.27 -0.66 4.80
N LYS A 287 11.27 -0.14 4.09
CA LYS A 287 11.13 -0.36 2.64
C LYS A 287 10.49 0.82 1.91
N ASP A 288 10.80 0.92 0.64
CA ASP A 288 10.09 1.83 -0.25
C ASP A 288 8.68 1.29 -0.53
N ILE A 289 7.66 2.13 -0.31
CA ILE A 289 6.25 1.84 -0.61
C ILE A 289 5.77 2.52 -1.89
N TYR A 290 6.55 3.46 -2.41
CA TYR A 290 6.32 4.14 -3.67
C TYR A 290 7.65 4.57 -4.26
N LYS A 291 7.74 4.48 -5.58
CA LYS A 291 8.84 5.02 -6.38
C LYS A 291 8.26 5.60 -7.66
N THR A 292 8.72 6.79 -8.04
CA THR A 292 8.39 7.34 -9.35
C THR A 292 8.92 6.40 -10.43
N SER A 293 8.04 5.96 -11.34
CA SER A 293 8.43 5.10 -12.44
C SER A 293 9.22 5.89 -13.47
N THR A 294 10.26 5.30 -14.01
CA THR A 294 10.96 5.84 -15.17
C THR A 294 10.01 5.90 -16.36
N LEU A 295 10.06 6.98 -17.10
CA LEU A 295 9.16 7.24 -18.23
C LEU A 295 9.82 7.00 -19.58
N TYR A 296 11.14 7.02 -19.64
CA TYR A 296 11.92 6.97 -20.86
C TYR A 296 12.96 5.87 -20.82
N GLU A 297 13.21 5.24 -21.97
CA GLU A 297 14.27 4.25 -22.16
C GLU A 297 15.16 4.69 -23.31
N VAL A 298 16.48 4.49 -23.15
CA VAL A 298 17.42 4.61 -24.25
C VAL A 298 17.85 3.22 -24.68
N HIS A 299 17.66 2.93 -25.96
CA HIS A 299 18.02 1.66 -26.58
C HIS A 299 19.12 1.85 -27.62
N HIS A 300 20.08 0.95 -27.63
CA HIS A 300 21.05 0.80 -28.72
C HIS A 300 20.52 -0.18 -29.77
N ARG A 301 20.88 0.04 -31.03
CA ARG A 301 20.40 -0.78 -32.16
C ARG A 301 20.67 -2.28 -31.97
N THR A 302 21.83 -2.64 -31.46
CA THR A 302 22.28 -4.04 -31.29
C THR A 302 22.34 -4.49 -29.83
N ASN A 303 22.65 -3.58 -28.89
CA ASN A 303 22.95 -3.95 -27.50
C ASN A 303 21.71 -3.85 -26.59
N GLY A 304 20.51 -3.57 -27.14
CA GLY A 304 19.29 -3.49 -26.38
C GLY A 304 19.20 -2.21 -25.51
N LYS A 305 18.56 -2.32 -24.36
CA LYS A 305 18.36 -1.20 -23.43
C LYS A 305 19.65 -0.79 -22.76
N LEU A 306 20.02 0.49 -22.86
CA LEU A 306 21.20 1.10 -22.23
C LEU A 306 20.88 1.77 -20.90
N GLY A 307 19.66 2.29 -20.72
CA GLY A 307 19.26 2.97 -19.50
C GLY A 307 17.80 3.37 -19.45
N GLU A 308 17.36 3.76 -18.26
CA GLU A 308 16.00 4.24 -17.98
C GLU A 308 16.09 5.61 -17.29
N PHE A 309 15.18 6.52 -17.65
CA PHE A 309 15.23 7.91 -17.23
C PHE A 309 13.83 8.40 -16.85
N TYR A 310 13.79 9.40 -15.99
CA TYR A 310 12.55 10.01 -15.53
C TYR A 310 12.13 11.18 -16.43
N THR A 311 13.09 11.90 -17.00
CA THR A 311 12.82 13.04 -17.88
C THR A 311 13.34 12.78 -19.30
N SER A 312 12.66 13.36 -20.28
CA SER A 312 13.10 13.29 -21.67
C SER A 312 14.46 13.98 -21.89
N SER A 313 14.76 15.04 -21.12
CA SER A 313 16.02 15.78 -21.22
C SER A 313 17.21 14.92 -20.78
N GLU A 314 17.11 14.23 -19.63
CA GLU A 314 18.16 13.32 -19.16
C GLU A 314 18.38 12.15 -20.14
N ALA A 315 17.28 11.56 -20.60
CA ALA A 315 17.32 10.47 -21.56
C ALA A 315 17.95 10.91 -22.89
N MET A 316 17.62 12.11 -23.35
CA MET A 316 18.19 12.69 -24.58
C MET A 316 19.70 12.96 -24.41
N ALA A 317 20.09 13.61 -23.34
CA ALA A 317 21.50 13.90 -23.04
C ALA A 317 22.32 12.60 -22.94
N PHE A 318 21.75 11.55 -22.37
CA PHE A 318 22.40 10.24 -22.32
C PHE A 318 22.47 9.61 -23.72
N ALA A 319 21.36 9.57 -24.47
CA ALA A 319 21.27 8.95 -25.80
C ALA A 319 22.26 9.59 -26.79
N GLN A 320 22.46 10.89 -26.72
CA GLN A 320 23.37 11.63 -27.61
C GLN A 320 24.86 11.30 -27.43
N ARG A 321 25.23 10.70 -26.28
CA ARG A 321 26.61 10.25 -26.02
C ARG A 321 27.01 9.02 -26.84
N TYR A 322 26.02 8.29 -27.36
CA TYR A 322 26.24 7.04 -28.06
C TYR A 322 25.72 7.10 -29.51
N ARG A 323 26.40 6.41 -30.43
CA ARG A 323 25.90 6.17 -31.78
C ARG A 323 24.84 5.07 -31.79
N ASN A 324 24.01 5.03 -32.81
CA ASN A 324 22.98 3.99 -32.99
C ASN A 324 22.00 3.84 -31.83
N THR A 325 21.59 4.96 -31.23
CA THR A 325 20.66 4.99 -30.11
C THR A 325 19.29 5.57 -30.50
N ARG A 326 18.27 5.15 -29.78
CA ARG A 326 16.92 5.70 -29.84
C ARG A 326 16.39 5.94 -28.43
N LEU A 327 15.61 6.99 -28.27
CA LEU A 327 14.87 7.34 -27.09
C LEU A 327 13.42 6.89 -27.23
N VAL A 328 12.93 6.08 -26.28
CA VAL A 328 11.60 5.51 -26.30
C VAL A 328 10.81 5.99 -25.07
N TYR A 329 9.54 6.35 -25.27
CA TYR A 329 8.62 6.62 -24.18
C TYR A 329 7.93 5.33 -23.75
N LYS A 330 8.13 4.92 -22.47
CA LYS A 330 7.74 3.59 -21.98
C LYS A 330 6.24 3.31 -22.02
N SER A 331 5.40 4.32 -21.78
CA SER A 331 3.96 4.09 -21.63
C SER A 331 3.29 3.60 -22.91
N ASN A 332 3.83 3.97 -24.09
CA ASN A 332 3.23 3.64 -25.39
C ASN A 332 4.24 3.10 -26.43
N GLY A 333 5.51 3.03 -26.07
CA GLY A 333 6.57 2.52 -26.94
C GLY A 333 6.99 3.48 -28.05
N PHE A 334 6.56 4.75 -28.04
CA PHE A 334 6.90 5.69 -29.10
C PHE A 334 8.40 5.99 -29.13
N THR A 335 9.00 5.93 -30.31
CA THR A 335 10.36 6.44 -30.52
C THR A 335 10.32 7.95 -30.66
N LEU A 336 10.74 8.64 -29.62
CA LEU A 336 10.74 10.11 -29.59
C LEU A 336 11.90 10.71 -30.37
N TRP A 337 13.05 10.02 -30.40
CA TRP A 337 14.26 10.45 -31.07
C TRP A 337 15.15 9.25 -31.43
N SER A 338 15.94 9.41 -32.47
CA SER A 338 16.98 8.46 -32.87
C SER A 338 18.07 9.16 -33.68
N ASN A 339 19.33 8.70 -33.54
CA ASN A 339 20.44 9.14 -34.37
C ASN A 339 20.79 8.17 -35.53
N PHE A 340 20.00 7.10 -35.70
CA PHE A 340 20.18 6.14 -36.79
C PHE A 340 18.89 5.86 -37.58
N LEU A 341 17.73 6.17 -37.04
CA LEU A 341 16.46 6.06 -37.76
C LEU A 341 16.09 7.42 -38.39
N PRO A 342 15.77 7.47 -39.66
CA PRO A 342 15.37 8.72 -40.30
C PRO A 342 14.01 9.20 -39.81
N LYS A 343 13.81 10.50 -39.78
CA LYS A 343 12.49 11.11 -39.55
C LYS A 343 11.65 10.94 -40.82
N LYS A 344 10.75 9.99 -40.80
CA LYS A 344 9.94 9.63 -41.97
C LYS A 344 8.58 10.32 -42.04
N TYR A 345 8.13 10.93 -40.95
CA TYR A 345 6.79 11.48 -40.83
C TYR A 345 6.86 12.96 -40.48
N ASP A 346 6.37 13.78 -41.37
CA ASP A 346 6.33 15.23 -41.19
C ASP A 346 4.94 15.67 -40.75
N LEU A 347 4.87 16.43 -39.66
CA LEU A 347 3.65 17.08 -39.15
C LEU A 347 3.51 18.46 -39.77
N TYR A 348 2.38 18.67 -40.47
CA TYR A 348 1.95 19.97 -40.96
C TYR A 348 0.74 20.45 -40.13
N VAL A 349 0.73 21.71 -39.76
CA VAL A 349 -0.40 22.34 -39.06
C VAL A 349 -0.70 23.64 -39.82
N TYR A 350 -1.95 23.82 -40.21
CA TYR A 350 -2.38 24.91 -41.06
C TYR A 350 -1.49 25.04 -42.35
N GLY A 351 -1.10 23.92 -42.92
CA GLY A 351 -0.28 23.86 -44.12
C GLY A 351 1.24 24.08 -43.91
N ALA A 352 1.66 24.51 -42.72
CA ALA A 352 3.07 24.72 -42.42
C ALA A 352 3.68 23.50 -41.74
N LYS A 353 4.87 23.07 -42.20
CA LYS A 353 5.64 22.00 -41.52
C LYS A 353 6.11 22.47 -40.15
N LYS A 354 5.76 21.73 -39.10
CA LYS A 354 6.10 22.00 -37.72
C LYS A 354 7.20 21.13 -37.15
N ALA A 355 7.17 19.81 -37.47
CA ALA A 355 8.13 18.85 -36.94
C ALA A 355 8.26 17.63 -37.84
N GLY A 356 9.37 16.90 -37.68
CA GLY A 356 9.57 15.58 -38.29
C GLY A 356 9.73 14.51 -37.22
N TYR A 357 9.10 13.36 -37.41
CA TYR A 357 9.05 12.25 -36.47
C TYR A 357 9.66 11.00 -37.05
N VAL A 358 10.27 10.20 -36.20
CA VAL A 358 10.78 8.87 -36.51
C VAL A 358 9.63 7.86 -36.52
N ASP A 359 8.67 8.01 -35.62
CA ASP A 359 7.59 7.11 -35.31
C ASP A 359 6.25 7.67 -35.80
N PHE A 360 5.49 6.87 -36.57
CA PHE A 360 4.18 7.28 -37.09
C PHE A 360 3.16 7.49 -36.00
N GLU A 361 3.08 6.57 -35.03
CA GLU A 361 2.10 6.66 -33.95
C GLU A 361 2.36 7.86 -33.05
N HIS A 362 3.63 8.22 -32.84
CA HIS A 362 3.99 9.47 -32.16
C HIS A 362 3.55 10.70 -32.95
N ALA A 363 3.83 10.75 -34.26
CA ALA A 363 3.38 11.86 -35.13
C ALA A 363 1.85 11.98 -35.13
N ARG A 364 1.14 10.87 -35.26
CA ARG A 364 -0.32 10.78 -35.25
C ARG A 364 -0.91 11.24 -33.92
N TYR A 365 -0.30 10.82 -32.80
CA TYR A 365 -0.74 11.21 -31.46
C TYR A 365 -0.65 12.73 -31.26
N ILE A 366 0.49 13.34 -31.63
CA ILE A 366 0.68 14.80 -31.54
C ILE A 366 -0.32 15.53 -32.44
N ALA A 367 -0.50 15.07 -33.70
CA ALA A 367 -1.45 15.65 -34.63
C ALA A 367 -2.90 15.59 -34.10
N GLY A 368 -3.31 14.44 -33.56
CA GLY A 368 -4.68 14.24 -33.11
C GLY A 368 -5.04 14.94 -31.81
N LYS A 369 -4.08 15.07 -30.89
CA LYS A 369 -4.33 15.59 -29.54
C LYS A 369 -4.01 17.07 -29.37
N ASN A 370 -2.94 17.56 -30.01
CA ASN A 370 -2.36 18.85 -29.72
C ASN A 370 -2.32 19.83 -30.92
N ALA A 371 -2.80 19.44 -32.09
CA ALA A 371 -2.67 20.26 -33.30
C ALA A 371 -3.96 20.24 -34.13
N PRO A 372 -4.80 21.29 -34.10
CA PRO A 372 -5.92 21.43 -35.00
C PRO A 372 -5.45 21.64 -36.46
N ASN A 373 -6.26 21.25 -37.43
CA ASN A 373 -5.95 21.32 -38.85
C ASN A 373 -4.57 20.72 -39.22
N ALA A 374 -4.32 19.50 -38.73
CA ALA A 374 -3.06 18.82 -38.88
C ALA A 374 -3.10 17.71 -39.93
N ARG A 375 -1.97 17.56 -40.62
CA ARG A 375 -1.64 16.44 -41.50
C ARG A 375 -0.34 15.81 -41.06
N VAL A 376 -0.27 14.48 -41.11
CA VAL A 376 0.99 13.76 -41.06
C VAL A 376 1.27 13.17 -42.44
N VAL A 377 2.43 13.54 -42.99
CA VAL A 377 2.85 13.11 -44.31
C VAL A 377 4.06 12.21 -44.15
N ASN A 378 4.02 11.05 -44.84
CA ASN A 378 5.24 10.26 -45.03
C ASN A 378 6.12 11.00 -46.05
N ASN A 379 7.24 11.52 -45.62
CA ASN A 379 8.11 12.36 -46.43
C ASN A 379 8.93 11.59 -47.49
N ILE A 380 8.88 10.28 -47.48
CA ILE A 380 9.49 9.40 -48.49
C ILE A 380 8.51 9.16 -49.64
N SER A 381 7.24 8.84 -49.31
CA SER A 381 6.21 8.54 -50.32
C SER A 381 5.35 9.75 -50.73
N GLY A 382 5.40 10.84 -49.97
CA GLY A 382 4.53 12.02 -50.11
C GLY A 382 3.08 11.78 -49.66
N GLU A 383 2.75 10.61 -49.17
CA GLU A 383 1.38 10.24 -48.75
C GLU A 383 0.95 10.93 -47.45
N VAL A 384 -0.28 11.44 -47.43
CA VAL A 384 -0.94 11.84 -46.20
C VAL A 384 -1.37 10.58 -45.43
N VAL A 385 -0.70 10.29 -44.33
CA VAL A 385 -0.92 9.06 -43.55
C VAL A 385 -1.86 9.30 -42.34
N PHE A 386 -2.11 10.57 -42.00
CA PHE A 386 -3.11 10.99 -41.03
C PHE A 386 -3.53 12.43 -41.29
N THR A 387 -4.82 12.73 -41.09
CA THR A 387 -5.32 14.10 -41.08
C THR A 387 -6.49 14.23 -40.11
N ASN A 388 -6.64 15.38 -39.45
CA ASN A 388 -7.81 15.80 -38.70
C ASN A 388 -8.51 17.02 -39.32
N ILE A 389 -8.16 17.38 -40.54
CA ILE A 389 -8.79 18.44 -41.31
C ILE A 389 -10.10 17.89 -41.91
N ALA A 390 -11.21 18.59 -41.70
CA ALA A 390 -12.49 18.22 -42.25
C ALA A 390 -12.41 18.12 -43.78
N ASN A 391 -12.99 17.07 -44.35
CA ASN A 391 -13.01 16.76 -45.78
C ASN A 391 -11.63 16.43 -46.44
N ASP A 392 -10.55 16.33 -45.64
CA ASP A 392 -9.26 15.90 -46.13
C ASP A 392 -9.18 14.36 -46.20
N LYS A 393 -8.40 13.84 -47.15
CA LYS A 393 -8.30 12.37 -47.37
C LYS A 393 -6.92 11.86 -46.92
N VAL A 394 -6.95 10.77 -46.21
CA VAL A 394 -5.75 9.96 -45.94
C VAL A 394 -5.41 9.20 -47.25
N THR A 395 -4.25 9.48 -47.82
CA THR A 395 -3.80 8.85 -49.07
C THR A 395 -2.97 7.59 -48.85
N ARG A 396 -2.80 7.21 -47.56
CA ARG A 396 -2.03 6.01 -47.18
C ARG A 396 -2.66 4.76 -47.77
N LYS A 397 -2.02 4.15 -48.78
CA LYS A 397 -2.23 2.75 -49.12
C LYS A 397 -1.56 1.90 -48.03
N LEU A 398 -2.31 1.53 -46.99
CA LEU A 398 -1.87 0.46 -46.11
C LEU A 398 -1.67 -0.79 -46.95
N PRO A 399 -0.49 -1.46 -46.94
CA PRO A 399 -0.39 -2.78 -47.50
C PRO A 399 -1.33 -3.67 -46.72
N LEU A 400 -2.51 -3.90 -47.26
CA LEU A 400 -3.53 -4.75 -46.67
C LEU A 400 -3.05 -6.20 -46.86
N THR A 401 -2.40 -6.74 -45.84
CA THR A 401 -2.20 -8.19 -45.78
C THR A 401 -3.51 -8.81 -45.32
N LYS A 402 -4.27 -9.35 -46.24
CA LYS A 402 -5.51 -10.07 -45.92
C LYS A 402 -5.12 -11.42 -45.32
N LEU A 403 -5.23 -11.57 -44.00
CA LEU A 403 -5.08 -12.85 -43.33
C LEU A 403 -6.47 -13.48 -43.19
N VAL A 404 -6.84 -14.34 -44.13
CA VAL A 404 -8.15 -14.99 -44.17
C VAL A 404 -7.96 -16.49 -44.14
N GLY A 405 -8.68 -17.17 -43.26
CA GLY A 405 -8.90 -18.62 -43.29
C GLY A 405 -10.30 -18.92 -43.83
N ALA A 406 -10.63 -20.19 -44.02
CA ALA A 406 -11.96 -20.65 -44.39
C ALA A 406 -13.04 -20.23 -43.40
N ASP A 407 -12.65 -20.05 -42.15
CA ASP A 407 -13.51 -19.58 -41.03
C ASP A 407 -12.68 -18.73 -40.06
N ARG A 408 -13.35 -18.25 -38.98
CA ARG A 408 -12.72 -17.46 -37.92
C ARG A 408 -11.61 -18.20 -37.18
N TYR A 409 -11.72 -19.52 -37.09
CA TYR A 409 -10.75 -20.38 -36.38
C TYR A 409 -9.46 -20.49 -37.19
N GLN A 410 -9.59 -20.77 -38.51
CA GLN A 410 -8.46 -20.79 -39.43
C GLN A 410 -7.84 -19.41 -39.60
N THR A 411 -8.64 -18.34 -39.53
CA THR A 411 -8.15 -16.97 -39.54
C THR A 411 -7.26 -16.69 -38.32
N ALA A 412 -7.68 -17.11 -37.15
CA ALA A 412 -6.86 -16.98 -35.93
C ALA A 412 -5.52 -17.72 -36.04
N ILE A 413 -5.50 -18.91 -36.66
CA ILE A 413 -4.28 -19.66 -36.92
C ILE A 413 -3.39 -18.93 -37.94
N ASN A 414 -3.94 -18.39 -39.01
CA ASN A 414 -3.17 -17.63 -39.99
C ASN A 414 -2.55 -16.36 -39.37
N VAL A 415 -3.24 -15.70 -38.46
CA VAL A 415 -2.69 -14.60 -37.65
C VAL A 415 -1.54 -15.11 -36.81
N SER A 416 -1.71 -16.22 -36.08
CA SER A 416 -0.66 -16.85 -35.27
C SER A 416 0.58 -17.18 -36.09
N LYS A 417 0.42 -17.81 -37.26
CA LYS A 417 1.50 -18.13 -38.22
C LYS A 417 2.21 -16.88 -38.69
N LYS A 418 1.49 -15.80 -38.99
CA LYS A 418 2.08 -14.51 -39.36
C LYS A 418 2.87 -13.86 -38.22
N MET A 419 2.37 -13.96 -37.00
CA MET A 419 3.05 -13.43 -35.82
C MET A 419 4.33 -14.21 -35.48
N TYR A 420 4.27 -15.53 -35.62
CA TYR A 420 5.34 -16.45 -35.25
C TYR A 420 5.57 -17.49 -36.37
N PRO A 421 6.20 -17.13 -37.49
CA PRO A 421 6.37 -18.03 -38.66
C PRO A 421 7.11 -19.33 -38.31
N ALA A 422 8.13 -19.26 -37.49
CA ALA A 422 8.93 -20.40 -37.03
C ALA A 422 8.53 -20.97 -35.66
N GLY A 423 7.37 -20.54 -35.11
CA GLY A 423 7.00 -20.80 -33.72
C GLY A 423 7.68 -19.81 -32.76
N PHE A 424 7.57 -20.06 -31.44
CA PHE A 424 8.23 -19.22 -30.45
C PHE A 424 9.75 -19.48 -30.49
N ALA A 425 10.53 -18.40 -30.52
CA ALA A 425 11.98 -18.49 -30.39
C ALA A 425 12.35 -19.09 -29.02
N ASP A 426 13.48 -19.80 -28.96
CA ASP A 426 13.93 -20.41 -27.70
C ASP A 426 14.25 -19.36 -26.63
N SER A 427 14.69 -18.17 -27.05
CA SER A 427 14.96 -17.02 -26.20
C SER A 427 13.71 -16.29 -25.67
N LYS A 428 12.48 -16.64 -26.18
CA LYS A 428 11.24 -16.01 -25.70
C LYS A 428 10.93 -16.50 -24.28
N PRO A 429 10.94 -15.62 -23.25
CA PRO A 429 10.79 -16.02 -21.85
C PRO A 429 9.37 -16.50 -21.54
N ASP A 430 8.36 -15.89 -22.18
CA ASP A 430 6.95 -16.25 -22.01
C ASP A 430 6.41 -16.88 -23.30
N LYS A 431 6.29 -18.22 -23.30
CA LYS A 431 5.75 -19.03 -24.40
C LYS A 431 4.27 -19.33 -24.21
N THR A 432 3.50 -18.31 -23.80
CA THR A 432 2.05 -18.39 -23.55
C THR A 432 1.26 -18.24 -24.83
N ILE A 433 0.18 -19.02 -24.95
CA ILE A 433 -0.91 -18.84 -25.92
C ILE A 433 -2.20 -18.51 -25.18
N ILE A 434 -3.12 -17.84 -25.85
CA ILE A 434 -4.46 -17.56 -25.31
C ILE A 434 -5.46 -18.38 -26.09
N ILE A 435 -6.33 -19.10 -25.38
CA ILE A 435 -7.44 -19.85 -25.93
C ILE A 435 -8.73 -19.11 -25.58
N ALA A 436 -9.51 -18.75 -26.59
CA ALA A 436 -10.80 -18.10 -26.41
C ALA A 436 -11.88 -18.84 -27.19
N THR A 437 -13.15 -18.75 -26.75
CA THR A 437 -14.25 -19.29 -27.52
C THR A 437 -14.46 -18.52 -28.81
N GLY A 438 -14.63 -19.22 -29.90
CA GLY A 438 -15.00 -18.63 -31.21
C GLY A 438 -16.49 -18.56 -31.46
N THR A 439 -17.33 -19.05 -30.52
CA THR A 439 -18.79 -19.01 -30.67
C THR A 439 -19.39 -17.65 -30.30
N GLY A 440 -18.68 -16.87 -29.43
CA GLY A 440 -19.02 -15.48 -29.08
C GLY A 440 -17.88 -14.52 -29.41
N TYR A 441 -18.20 -13.23 -29.58
CA TYR A 441 -17.17 -12.20 -29.88
C TYR A 441 -16.53 -11.62 -28.63
N ALA A 442 -17.24 -11.63 -27.50
CA ALA A 442 -16.82 -10.94 -26.29
C ALA A 442 -15.48 -11.46 -25.73
N ASP A 443 -15.30 -12.78 -25.69
CA ASP A 443 -14.10 -13.41 -25.14
C ASP A 443 -12.87 -13.17 -26.01
N ALA A 444 -13.04 -13.25 -27.34
CA ALA A 444 -11.96 -12.98 -28.28
C ALA A 444 -11.51 -11.51 -28.23
N LEU A 445 -12.44 -10.56 -28.07
CA LEU A 445 -12.14 -9.13 -27.95
C LEU A 445 -11.46 -8.82 -26.63
N SER A 446 -11.90 -9.42 -25.52
CA SER A 446 -11.29 -9.24 -24.20
C SER A 446 -9.90 -9.85 -24.07
N ALA A 447 -9.52 -10.76 -24.96
CA ALA A 447 -8.20 -11.38 -24.99
C ALA A 447 -7.05 -10.45 -25.41
N GLY A 448 -7.34 -9.29 -26.01
CA GLY A 448 -6.32 -8.34 -26.48
C GLY A 448 -5.38 -7.84 -25.38
N PRO A 449 -5.87 -7.29 -24.26
CA PRO A 449 -5.03 -6.88 -23.13
C PRO A 449 -4.21 -8.03 -22.54
N LEU A 450 -4.78 -9.24 -22.48
CA LEU A 450 -4.09 -10.43 -21.98
C LEU A 450 -2.97 -10.87 -22.94
N SER A 451 -3.21 -10.82 -24.26
CA SER A 451 -2.18 -11.04 -25.28
C SER A 451 -0.98 -10.10 -25.09
N ARG A 452 -1.25 -8.83 -24.85
CA ARG A 452 -0.20 -7.82 -24.58
C ARG A 452 0.57 -8.12 -23.30
N LYS A 453 -0.11 -8.50 -22.20
CA LYS A 453 0.51 -8.91 -20.94
C LYS A 453 1.51 -10.04 -21.12
N HIS A 454 1.23 -10.97 -22.02
CA HIS A 454 2.07 -12.12 -22.33
C HIS A 454 2.97 -11.91 -23.57
N GLY A 455 3.39 -10.67 -23.82
CA GLY A 455 4.37 -10.36 -24.87
C GLY A 455 3.87 -10.69 -26.27
N ALA A 456 2.66 -10.23 -26.63
CA ALA A 456 1.95 -10.50 -27.88
C ALA A 456 1.64 -12.00 -28.09
N ALA A 457 1.11 -12.65 -27.06
CA ALA A 457 0.68 -14.03 -27.14
C ALA A 457 -0.40 -14.22 -28.24
N PRO A 458 -0.29 -15.22 -29.12
CA PRO A 458 -1.31 -15.48 -30.12
C PRO A 458 -2.61 -15.94 -29.47
N ILE A 459 -3.74 -15.45 -30.02
CA ILE A 459 -5.09 -15.82 -29.58
C ILE A 459 -5.61 -16.88 -30.57
N LEU A 460 -5.86 -18.08 -30.07
CA LEU A 460 -6.43 -19.18 -30.82
C LEU A 460 -7.90 -19.35 -30.44
N LEU A 461 -8.76 -19.52 -31.44
CA LEU A 461 -10.20 -19.68 -31.22
C LEU A 461 -10.58 -21.16 -31.27
N VAL A 462 -11.44 -21.59 -30.34
CA VAL A 462 -11.95 -22.96 -30.27
C VAL A 462 -13.48 -23.01 -30.42
N LYS A 463 -14.00 -24.14 -30.92
CA LYS A 463 -15.44 -24.41 -31.03
C LYS A 463 -15.92 -25.09 -29.76
N GLY A 464 -16.83 -24.46 -29.02
CA GLY A 464 -17.46 -25.08 -27.85
C GLY A 464 -16.43 -25.60 -26.83
N THR A 465 -16.53 -26.89 -26.49
CA THR A 465 -15.73 -27.53 -25.43
C THR A 465 -14.53 -28.34 -25.96
N GLY A 466 -14.28 -28.36 -27.29
CA GLY A 466 -13.25 -29.20 -27.90
C GLY A 466 -12.10 -28.43 -28.52
N MET A 467 -10.91 -29.03 -28.52
CA MET A 467 -9.77 -28.59 -29.31
C MET A 467 -9.70 -29.42 -30.58
N ASP A 468 -9.96 -28.80 -31.71
CA ASP A 468 -9.80 -29.44 -33.00
C ASP A 468 -8.32 -29.72 -33.32
N SER A 469 -8.03 -30.70 -34.16
CA SER A 469 -6.66 -31.12 -34.50
C SER A 469 -5.79 -29.97 -35.03
N TYR A 470 -6.36 -29.02 -35.76
CA TYR A 470 -5.63 -27.88 -36.28
C TYR A 470 -5.19 -26.91 -35.21
N ILE A 471 -5.93 -26.76 -34.09
CA ILE A 471 -5.52 -25.97 -32.92
C ILE A 471 -4.36 -26.67 -32.22
N THR A 472 -4.48 -27.99 -31.99
CA THR A 472 -3.41 -28.79 -31.37
C THR A 472 -2.13 -28.73 -32.19
N ASN A 473 -2.22 -28.82 -33.51
CA ASN A 473 -1.08 -28.69 -34.39
C ASN A 473 -0.43 -27.31 -34.32
N GLU A 474 -1.23 -26.25 -34.23
CA GLU A 474 -0.69 -24.90 -34.10
C GLU A 474 -0.01 -24.67 -32.73
N ILE A 475 -0.57 -25.22 -31.65
CA ILE A 475 0.06 -25.19 -30.29
C ILE A 475 1.44 -25.88 -30.32
N THR A 476 1.50 -27.04 -30.98
CA THR A 476 2.74 -27.80 -31.15
C THR A 476 3.76 -27.05 -31.99
N ARG A 477 3.34 -26.49 -33.13
CA ARG A 477 4.19 -25.67 -34.01
C ARG A 477 4.77 -24.46 -33.29
N LEU A 478 3.99 -23.82 -32.42
CA LEU A 478 4.42 -22.68 -31.58
C LEU A 478 5.41 -23.07 -30.52
N LYS A 479 5.55 -24.35 -30.17
CA LYS A 479 6.31 -24.80 -28.98
C LYS A 479 5.83 -24.11 -27.71
N ALA A 480 4.50 -23.93 -27.56
CA ALA A 480 3.91 -23.24 -26.44
C ALA A 480 4.11 -24.03 -25.14
N LYS A 481 4.48 -23.35 -24.05
CA LYS A 481 4.72 -23.95 -22.72
C LYS A 481 3.60 -23.62 -21.73
N LYS A 482 2.82 -22.58 -22.00
CA LYS A 482 1.72 -22.12 -21.13
C LYS A 482 0.49 -21.78 -21.98
N ARG A 483 -0.68 -21.96 -21.37
CA ARG A 483 -1.96 -21.51 -21.95
C ARG A 483 -2.72 -20.67 -20.92
N SER A 484 -3.38 -19.61 -21.38
CA SER A 484 -4.39 -18.87 -20.63
C SER A 484 -5.72 -19.02 -21.36
N SER A 485 -6.79 -19.41 -20.67
CA SER A 485 -8.11 -19.59 -21.27
C SER A 485 -9.08 -18.54 -20.78
N LEU A 486 -9.89 -17.99 -21.71
CA LEU A 486 -11.01 -17.11 -21.40
C LEU A 486 -12.31 -17.86 -21.69
N ALA A 487 -13.14 -18.02 -20.65
CA ALA A 487 -14.50 -18.57 -20.70
C ALA A 487 -14.67 -19.98 -21.34
N VAL A 488 -13.60 -20.79 -21.42
CA VAL A 488 -13.65 -22.14 -22.00
C VAL A 488 -13.24 -23.17 -20.95
N ARG A 489 -14.14 -24.07 -20.58
CA ARG A 489 -13.75 -25.33 -19.91
C ARG A 489 -13.08 -26.22 -20.99
N VAL A 490 -11.76 -26.24 -21.01
CA VAL A 490 -11.01 -27.13 -21.91
C VAL A 490 -10.80 -28.46 -21.17
N PRO A 491 -11.22 -29.59 -21.73
CA PRO A 491 -10.91 -30.90 -21.16
C PRO A 491 -9.40 -31.08 -21.02
N SER A 492 -8.96 -31.74 -19.94
CA SER A 492 -7.55 -32.07 -19.73
C SER A 492 -7.02 -32.91 -20.89
N LEU A 493 -6.11 -32.35 -21.67
CA LEU A 493 -5.39 -33.10 -22.69
C LEU A 493 -4.46 -34.10 -22.00
N LYS A 494 -4.74 -35.41 -22.17
CA LYS A 494 -3.89 -36.52 -21.69
C LYS A 494 -2.51 -36.64 -22.37
N VAL A 495 -2.16 -35.70 -23.25
CA VAL A 495 -0.93 -35.80 -24.05
C VAL A 495 -0.23 -34.42 -24.10
N LEU A 496 0.34 -33.99 -22.97
CA LEU A 496 1.40 -32.99 -22.91
C LEU A 496 2.22 -33.26 -21.64
N PRO A 497 3.56 -33.04 -21.67
CA PRO A 497 4.40 -33.34 -20.51
C PRO A 497 3.99 -32.58 -19.25
N HIS A 498 4.28 -33.08 -18.08
CA HIS A 498 3.87 -32.64 -16.73
C HIS A 498 4.11 -31.13 -16.37
N SER A 499 4.63 -30.32 -17.27
CA SER A 499 4.90 -28.88 -17.07
C SER A 499 3.75 -27.92 -17.44
N PHE A 500 2.59 -28.44 -17.89
CA PHE A 500 1.47 -27.61 -18.42
C PHE A 500 0.37 -27.25 -17.41
N ASN A 501 0.46 -27.76 -16.18
CA ASN A 501 -0.58 -27.59 -15.16
C ASN A 501 -0.20 -26.52 -14.11
N GLN A 502 0.01 -25.29 -14.49
CA GLN A 502 -0.05 -24.18 -13.53
C GLN A 502 -0.53 -22.93 -14.27
N CYS A 503 -1.75 -22.54 -14.01
CA CYS A 503 -2.27 -21.21 -13.63
C CYS A 503 -3.75 -21.13 -13.97
N ILE A 504 -4.48 -20.95 -12.94
CA ILE A 504 -5.88 -20.48 -12.91
C ILE A 504 -5.90 -19.02 -13.34
#